data_9308d56bcf966c1fff67e34409e72a42
#
_entry.id   9308d56bcf966c1fff67e34409e72a42
#
_cell.length_a   1.000
_cell.length_b   1.000
_cell.length_c   1.000
_cell.angle_alpha   90.00
_cell.angle_beta   90.00
_cell.angle_gamma   90.00
#
_symmetry.space_group_name_H-M   'P 1'
#
loop_
_entity.id
_entity.type
_entity.pdbx_description
1 polymer ?
#
loop_
_entity_poly.entity_id
_entity_poly.type
_entity_poly.pdbx_seq_one_letter_code
_entity_poly.pdbx_strand_id
1 'polypeptide(L)'
;MNKNRTLKTMLVMLMAFMISTPSMAEVVLPRFICDGMVLQRNTTARIWGKASPGEKVTVRFLKKRYVTTADKNGEWTIGIETRSRRMTGGPYTMDINGKTLRDIYVGDVWLCSGQSNMDLHTARLVSLYEQEFKTDSNPAIHLMQTARTPSIHDIQDDVIANGFYPWEPMKPENIGHWSGMSYFFAKEMYRATGVPQGIINCSMGGSDIIQWMPMDTLMVM
;
A
#
# COMPACT_ATOMS: atom_id res chain seq x y z
N MET A 1 -10.30 44.36 -47.31
CA MET A 1 -10.33 43.46 -46.14
C MET A 1 -9.19 42.48 -46.29
N ASN A 2 -8.22 42.52 -45.39
CA ASN A 2 -6.85 41.99 -45.61
C ASN A 2 -6.77 40.48 -45.34
N LYS A 3 -6.81 39.63 -46.38
CA LYS A 3 -6.76 38.16 -46.33
C LYS A 3 -5.62 37.61 -45.44
N ASN A 4 -4.50 38.33 -45.35
CA ASN A 4 -3.34 37.93 -44.53
C ASN A 4 -3.57 38.11 -43.02
N ARG A 5 -4.47 39.02 -42.61
CA ARG A 5 -4.85 39.20 -41.19
C ARG A 5 -5.75 38.08 -40.72
N THR A 6 -6.72 37.68 -41.54
CA THR A 6 -7.66 36.59 -41.23
C THR A 6 -6.92 35.24 -41.15
N LEU A 7 -5.96 34.99 -42.05
CA LEU A 7 -5.16 33.77 -42.04
C LEU A 7 -4.24 33.68 -40.81
N LYS A 8 -3.61 34.79 -40.40
CA LYS A 8 -2.79 34.85 -39.17
C LYS A 8 -3.64 34.62 -37.91
N THR A 9 -4.86 35.19 -37.85
CA THR A 9 -5.77 35.01 -36.70
C THR A 9 -6.28 33.56 -36.62
N MET A 10 -6.61 32.92 -37.73
CA MET A 10 -6.95 31.48 -37.77
C MET A 10 -5.80 30.60 -37.38
N LEU A 11 -4.55 30.91 -37.80
CA LEU A 11 -3.37 30.11 -37.42
C LEU A 11 -3.06 30.21 -35.92
N VAL A 12 -3.23 31.39 -35.31
CA VAL A 12 -3.05 31.58 -33.86
C VAL A 12 -4.14 30.86 -33.07
N MET A 13 -5.40 30.88 -33.52
CA MET A 13 -6.50 30.11 -32.91
C MET A 13 -6.27 28.59 -33.05
N LEU A 14 -5.76 28.13 -34.21
CA LEU A 14 -5.44 26.71 -34.41
C LEU A 14 -4.25 26.24 -33.52
N MET A 15 -3.24 27.09 -33.33
CA MET A 15 -2.14 26.84 -32.40
C MET A 15 -2.61 26.82 -30.93
N ALA A 16 -3.54 27.70 -30.54
CA ALA A 16 -4.08 27.69 -29.18
C ALA A 16 -4.92 26.45 -28.87
N PHE A 17 -5.51 25.81 -29.88
CA PHE A 17 -6.29 24.57 -29.73
C PHE A 17 -5.40 23.32 -29.64
N MET A 18 -4.13 23.35 -30.04
CA MET A 18 -3.21 22.22 -30.01
C MET A 18 -2.45 22.09 -28.71
N ILE A 19 -2.59 22.96 -27.70
CA ILE A 19 -1.81 22.96 -26.47
C ILE A 19 -2.60 22.44 -25.25
N SER A 20 -3.85 22.11 -25.39
CA SER A 20 -4.60 21.44 -24.31
C SER A 20 -4.61 19.91 -24.46
N THR A 21 -3.42 19.28 -24.44
CA THR A 21 -3.36 17.91 -23.94
C THR A 21 -3.75 17.97 -22.46
N PRO A 22 -4.81 17.30 -22.02
CA PRO A 22 -5.06 17.20 -20.60
C PRO A 22 -3.83 16.52 -19.99
N SER A 23 -2.97 17.30 -19.33
CA SER A 23 -1.97 16.77 -18.44
C SER A 23 -2.76 16.02 -17.37
N MET A 24 -2.84 14.71 -17.48
CA MET A 24 -3.32 13.91 -16.36
C MET A 24 -2.31 14.17 -15.24
N ALA A 25 -2.74 14.89 -14.21
CA ALA A 25 -1.90 15.08 -13.04
C ALA A 25 -1.54 13.72 -12.47
N GLU A 26 -0.31 13.58 -12.03
CA GLU A 26 0.16 12.32 -11.47
C GLU A 26 -0.60 12.02 -10.19
N VAL A 27 -1.23 10.84 -10.14
CA VAL A 27 -1.91 10.35 -8.94
C VAL A 27 -0.87 10.07 -7.86
N VAL A 28 -1.03 10.70 -6.69
CA VAL A 28 -0.20 10.46 -5.51
C VAL A 28 -0.83 9.35 -4.67
N LEU A 29 -0.09 8.27 -4.48
CA LEU A 29 -0.51 7.13 -3.67
C LEU A 29 0.19 7.17 -2.31
N PRO A 30 -0.50 6.81 -1.21
CA PRO A 30 0.15 6.59 0.07
C PRO A 30 1.12 5.41 -0.02
N ARG A 31 2.11 5.38 0.87
CA ARG A 31 3.16 4.32 0.89
C ARG A 31 2.61 2.92 1.06
N PHE A 32 1.44 2.79 1.67
CA PHE A 32 0.71 1.52 1.79
C PHE A 32 0.31 0.92 0.44
N ILE A 33 0.06 1.77 -0.57
CA ILE A 33 -0.43 1.36 -1.88
C ILE A 33 0.73 1.39 -2.86
N CYS A 34 1.47 0.30 -2.89
CA CYS A 34 2.67 0.14 -3.72
C CYS A 34 2.77 -1.30 -4.23
N ASP A 35 3.84 -1.58 -4.95
CA ASP A 35 4.18 -2.92 -5.40
C ASP A 35 4.26 -3.88 -4.22
N GLY A 36 3.91 -5.13 -4.43
CA GLY A 36 3.94 -6.17 -3.40
C GLY A 36 2.79 -6.13 -2.40
N MET A 37 1.86 -5.17 -2.46
CA MET A 37 0.77 -5.09 -1.47
C MET A 37 -0.15 -6.31 -1.53
N VAL A 38 -0.66 -6.70 -0.35
CA VAL A 38 -1.69 -7.72 -0.22
C VAL A 38 -3.01 -7.05 0.10
N LEU A 39 -4.03 -7.31 -0.71
CA LEU A 39 -5.40 -6.85 -0.47
C LEU A 39 -6.16 -7.89 0.35
N GLN A 40 -6.84 -7.43 1.40
CA GLN A 40 -7.70 -8.32 2.21
C GLN A 40 -8.76 -8.99 1.32
N ARG A 41 -8.84 -10.32 1.38
CA ARG A 41 -9.91 -11.10 0.73
C ARG A 41 -11.24 -11.00 1.47
N ASN A 42 -12.31 -11.46 0.84
CA ASN A 42 -13.67 -11.59 1.38
C ASN A 42 -14.30 -10.26 1.84
N THR A 43 -13.86 -9.13 1.30
CA THR A 43 -14.33 -7.80 1.68
C THR A 43 -14.36 -6.85 0.47
N THR A 44 -14.60 -5.58 0.73
CA THR A 44 -14.33 -4.48 -0.18
C THR A 44 -13.04 -3.79 0.29
N ALA A 45 -11.92 -4.12 -0.36
CA ALA A 45 -10.62 -3.54 -0.04
C ALA A 45 -10.55 -2.09 -0.55
N ARG A 46 -10.14 -1.14 0.31
CA ARG A 46 -10.02 0.28 -0.05
C ARG A 46 -8.68 0.57 -0.70
N ILE A 47 -8.74 1.30 -1.82
CA ILE A 47 -7.62 1.95 -2.48
C ILE A 47 -7.91 3.45 -2.47
N TRP A 48 -6.91 4.26 -2.10
CA TRP A 48 -7.08 5.71 -1.97
C TRP A 48 -5.81 6.46 -2.33
N GLY A 49 -5.92 7.76 -2.47
CA GLY A 49 -4.79 8.66 -2.74
C GLY A 49 -5.24 10.07 -3.00
N LYS A 50 -4.33 10.86 -3.57
CA LYS A 50 -4.59 12.25 -3.97
C LYS A 50 -4.42 12.41 -5.48
N ALA A 51 -5.19 13.33 -6.05
CA ALA A 51 -5.15 13.75 -7.45
C ALA A 51 -5.55 15.22 -7.51
N SER A 52 -5.61 15.82 -8.69
CA SER A 52 -6.17 17.18 -8.82
C SER A 52 -7.65 17.20 -8.44
N PRO A 53 -8.14 18.26 -7.76
CA PRO A 53 -9.57 18.39 -7.46
C PRO A 53 -10.43 18.25 -8.71
N GLY A 54 -11.46 17.39 -8.64
CA GLY A 54 -12.34 17.09 -9.77
C GLY A 54 -11.76 16.12 -10.80
N GLU A 55 -10.53 15.63 -10.62
CA GLU A 55 -9.91 14.67 -11.52
C GLU A 55 -10.58 13.31 -11.44
N LYS A 56 -10.78 12.70 -12.61
CA LYS A 56 -11.33 11.36 -12.73
C LYS A 56 -10.22 10.32 -12.53
N VAL A 57 -10.32 9.52 -11.47
CA VAL A 57 -9.40 8.43 -11.19
C VAL A 57 -9.99 7.09 -11.63
N THR A 58 -9.21 6.34 -12.41
CA THR A 58 -9.57 5.02 -12.90
C THR A 58 -8.61 3.99 -12.31
N VAL A 59 -9.15 2.96 -11.65
CA VAL A 59 -8.39 1.78 -11.23
C VAL A 59 -8.82 0.58 -12.08
N ARG A 60 -7.84 -0.12 -12.66
CA ARG A 60 -8.06 -1.39 -13.37
C ARG A 60 -7.42 -2.51 -12.59
N PHE A 61 -8.24 -3.49 -12.22
CA PHE A 61 -7.78 -4.67 -11.49
C PHE A 61 -8.59 -5.91 -11.88
N LEU A 62 -7.92 -7.01 -12.22
CA LEU A 62 -8.54 -8.29 -12.58
C LEU A 62 -9.69 -8.15 -13.61
N LYS A 63 -9.42 -7.52 -14.74
CA LYS A 63 -10.37 -7.26 -15.83
C LYS A 63 -11.55 -6.33 -15.48
N LYS A 64 -11.61 -5.81 -14.24
CA LYS A 64 -12.60 -4.83 -13.79
C LYS A 64 -12.02 -3.42 -13.85
N ARG A 65 -12.90 -2.47 -14.14
CA ARG A 65 -12.60 -1.05 -14.12
C ARG A 65 -13.47 -0.38 -13.07
N TYR A 66 -12.81 0.33 -12.17
CA TYR A 66 -13.42 1.13 -11.11
C TYR A 66 -13.12 2.60 -11.40
N VAL A 67 -14.07 3.47 -11.12
CA VAL A 67 -13.92 4.91 -11.40
C VAL A 67 -14.44 5.71 -10.24
N THR A 68 -13.72 6.76 -9.86
CA THR A 68 -14.14 7.78 -8.90
C THR A 68 -13.70 9.16 -9.39
N THR A 69 -14.06 10.18 -8.65
CA THR A 69 -13.61 11.57 -8.89
C THR A 69 -13.00 12.08 -7.59
N ALA A 70 -11.84 12.71 -7.69
CA ALA A 70 -11.20 13.36 -6.55
C ALA A 70 -12.07 14.53 -6.07
N ASP A 71 -12.20 14.68 -4.77
CA ASP A 71 -12.99 15.72 -4.15
C ASP A 71 -12.31 17.11 -4.25
N LYS A 72 -12.88 18.12 -3.58
CA LYS A 72 -12.34 19.49 -3.56
C LYS A 72 -10.97 19.60 -2.90
N ASN A 73 -10.58 18.62 -2.06
CA ASN A 73 -9.27 18.54 -1.40
C ASN A 73 -8.29 17.69 -2.20
N GLY A 74 -8.72 17.14 -3.35
CA GLY A 74 -7.95 16.21 -4.17
C GLY A 74 -7.96 14.78 -3.65
N GLU A 75 -8.76 14.43 -2.65
CA GLU A 75 -8.82 13.10 -2.08
C GLU A 75 -9.76 12.20 -2.87
N TRP A 76 -9.36 10.94 -3.07
CA TRP A 76 -10.19 9.94 -3.72
C TRP A 76 -10.09 8.58 -3.04
N THR A 77 -11.15 7.81 -3.15
CA THR A 77 -11.24 6.44 -2.65
C THR A 77 -12.00 5.56 -3.63
N ILE A 78 -11.57 4.31 -3.77
CA ILE A 78 -12.24 3.24 -4.54
C ILE A 78 -12.29 1.97 -3.71
N GLY A 79 -13.44 1.30 -3.71
CA GLY A 79 -13.61 -0.04 -3.14
C GLY A 79 -13.37 -1.13 -4.20
N ILE A 80 -12.42 -2.01 -3.95
CA ILE A 80 -12.16 -3.18 -4.77
C ILE A 80 -12.85 -4.40 -4.15
N GLU A 81 -13.84 -4.95 -4.84
CA GLU A 81 -14.54 -6.16 -4.37
C GLU A 81 -13.65 -7.40 -4.45
N THR A 82 -13.30 -7.97 -3.30
CA THR A 82 -12.42 -9.15 -3.16
C THR A 82 -13.15 -10.40 -2.63
N ARG A 83 -14.50 -10.40 -2.64
CA ARG A 83 -15.32 -11.49 -2.09
C ARG A 83 -15.29 -12.78 -2.91
N SER A 84 -14.89 -12.71 -4.17
CA SER A 84 -14.80 -13.91 -5.01
C SER A 84 -13.59 -14.76 -4.65
N ARG A 85 -13.78 -16.03 -4.33
CA ARG A 85 -12.70 -16.99 -4.10
C ARG A 85 -11.71 -17.08 -5.28
N ARG A 86 -12.18 -16.82 -6.51
CA ARG A 86 -11.33 -16.80 -7.72
C ARG A 86 -10.33 -15.66 -7.75
N MET A 87 -10.50 -14.66 -6.88
CA MET A 87 -9.57 -13.54 -6.75
C MET A 87 -8.48 -13.81 -5.71
N THR A 88 -8.67 -14.79 -4.81
CA THR A 88 -7.64 -15.17 -3.84
C THR A 88 -6.44 -15.76 -4.59
N GLY A 89 -5.26 -15.21 -4.37
CA GLY A 89 -4.02 -15.58 -5.07
C GLY A 89 -3.24 -14.36 -5.55
N GLY A 90 -2.43 -14.56 -6.56
CA GLY A 90 -1.54 -13.58 -7.19
C GLY A 90 -0.38 -14.31 -7.88
N PRO A 91 0.65 -13.59 -8.37
CA PRO A 91 0.72 -12.12 -8.41
C PRO A 91 -0.17 -11.51 -9.47
N TYR A 92 -0.75 -10.37 -9.18
CA TYR A 92 -1.57 -9.57 -10.10
C TYR A 92 -0.91 -8.22 -10.38
N THR A 93 -1.44 -7.51 -11.37
CA THR A 93 -1.12 -6.11 -11.63
C THR A 93 -2.35 -5.24 -11.43
N MET A 94 -2.13 -4.02 -10.94
CA MET A 94 -3.15 -2.98 -10.82
C MET A 94 -2.68 -1.72 -11.55
N ASP A 95 -3.55 -1.14 -12.37
CA ASP A 95 -3.29 0.16 -13.00
C ASP A 95 -4.14 1.24 -12.34
N ILE A 96 -3.51 2.35 -11.98
CA ILE A 96 -4.16 3.52 -11.38
C ILE A 96 -3.78 4.74 -12.23
N ASN A 97 -4.68 5.21 -13.09
CA ASN A 97 -4.42 6.32 -14.02
C ASN A 97 -3.12 6.16 -14.84
N GLY A 98 -2.78 4.93 -15.27
CA GLY A 98 -1.55 4.65 -16.01
C GLY A 98 -0.32 4.34 -15.13
N LYS A 99 -0.40 4.51 -13.81
CA LYS A 99 0.61 4.02 -12.88
C LYS A 99 0.35 2.54 -12.59
N THR A 100 1.25 1.67 -13.02
CA THR A 100 1.11 0.23 -12.84
C THR A 100 1.78 -0.22 -11.56
N LEU A 101 1.00 -0.82 -10.66
CA LEU A 101 1.50 -1.54 -9.49
C LEU A 101 1.58 -3.04 -9.82
N ARG A 102 2.64 -3.68 -9.36
CA ARG A 102 2.97 -5.08 -9.65
C ARG A 102 2.99 -5.92 -8.38
N ASP A 103 3.03 -7.22 -8.55
CA ASP A 103 3.18 -8.18 -7.46
C ASP A 103 2.07 -8.06 -6.40
N ILE A 104 0.85 -7.76 -6.85
CA ILE A 104 -0.31 -7.61 -5.98
C ILE A 104 -0.92 -8.97 -5.65
N TYR A 105 -1.19 -9.22 -4.38
CA TYR A 105 -1.90 -10.43 -3.96
C TYR A 105 -3.26 -10.10 -3.35
N VAL A 106 -4.16 -11.07 -3.38
CA VAL A 106 -5.42 -11.06 -2.62
C VAL A 106 -5.36 -12.21 -1.64
N GLY A 107 -5.34 -11.91 -0.35
CA GLY A 107 -5.12 -12.88 0.72
C GLY A 107 -5.63 -12.40 2.07
N ASP A 108 -5.08 -12.94 3.14
CA ASP A 108 -5.35 -12.49 4.50
C ASP A 108 -4.33 -11.42 4.90
N VAL A 109 -4.82 -10.30 5.42
CA VAL A 109 -3.96 -9.20 5.89
C VAL A 109 -4.08 -9.06 7.40
N TRP A 110 -2.94 -9.04 8.08
CA TRP A 110 -2.81 -9.02 9.51
C TRP A 110 -2.06 -7.78 9.97
N LEU A 111 -2.63 -7.06 10.93
CA LEU A 111 -1.92 -5.99 11.63
C LEU A 111 -1.25 -6.60 12.86
N CYS A 112 0.08 -6.65 12.84
CA CYS A 112 0.92 -7.14 13.92
C CYS A 112 1.44 -5.94 14.71
N SER A 113 0.96 -5.75 15.93
CA SER A 113 1.25 -4.58 16.77
C SER A 113 1.68 -5.03 18.17
N GLY A 114 2.45 -4.21 18.83
CA GLY A 114 2.92 -4.45 20.19
C GLY A 114 4.32 -3.93 20.46
N GLN A 115 4.90 -4.38 21.56
CA GLN A 115 6.24 -3.95 21.98
C GLN A 115 7.33 -5.01 21.70
N SER A 116 8.30 -5.16 22.58
CA SER A 116 9.56 -5.89 22.37
C SER A 116 9.43 -7.30 21.79
N ASN A 117 8.44 -8.10 22.21
CA ASN A 117 8.27 -9.45 21.67
C ASN A 117 7.78 -9.42 20.20
N MET A 118 6.89 -8.50 19.87
CA MET A 118 6.44 -8.30 18.48
C MET A 118 7.53 -7.62 17.63
N ASP A 119 8.38 -6.80 18.24
CA ASP A 119 9.46 -6.06 17.57
C ASP A 119 10.77 -6.88 17.44
N LEU A 120 10.84 -8.07 18.01
CA LEU A 120 12.01 -8.92 17.98
C LEU A 120 12.30 -9.40 16.54
N HIS A 121 13.38 -8.89 15.95
CA HIS A 121 13.78 -9.25 14.58
C HIS A 121 14.32 -10.67 14.49
N THR A 122 14.05 -11.36 13.39
CA THR A 122 14.57 -12.71 13.10
C THR A 122 16.11 -12.74 13.08
N ALA A 123 16.78 -11.65 12.72
CA ALA A 123 18.24 -11.54 12.80
C ALA A 123 18.80 -11.86 14.21
N ARG A 124 18.01 -11.64 15.26
CA ARG A 124 18.39 -11.99 16.65
C ARG A 124 18.11 -13.46 17.00
N LEU A 125 17.45 -14.19 16.12
CA LEU A 125 17.09 -15.59 16.27
C LEU A 125 17.93 -16.51 15.37
N VAL A 126 18.89 -15.96 14.63
CA VAL A 126 19.70 -16.71 13.64
C VAL A 126 20.39 -17.92 14.25
N SER A 127 20.90 -17.81 15.46
CA SER A 127 21.56 -18.96 16.13
C SER A 127 20.65 -20.17 16.35
N LEU A 128 19.33 -19.98 16.37
CA LEU A 128 18.34 -21.04 16.55
C LEU A 128 17.77 -21.55 15.23
N TYR A 129 17.73 -20.72 14.19
CA TYR A 129 17.02 -20.98 12.94
C TYR A 129 17.87 -20.65 11.69
N GLU A 130 19.19 -20.74 11.80
CA GLU A 130 20.14 -20.29 10.77
C GLU A 130 19.84 -20.89 9.39
N GLN A 131 19.67 -22.21 9.33
CA GLN A 131 19.43 -22.90 8.06
C GLN A 131 18.10 -22.49 7.45
N GLU A 132 17.07 -22.34 8.26
CA GLU A 132 15.74 -21.92 7.83
C GLU A 132 15.77 -20.52 7.23
N PHE A 133 16.36 -19.54 7.91
CA PHE A 133 16.41 -18.16 7.43
C PHE A 133 17.31 -17.99 6.19
N LYS A 134 18.27 -18.88 5.97
CA LYS A 134 19.11 -18.87 4.77
C LYS A 134 18.44 -19.42 3.51
N THR A 135 17.41 -20.25 3.67
CA THR A 135 16.80 -20.96 2.53
C THR A 135 15.33 -20.64 2.34
N ASP A 136 14.69 -20.02 3.32
CA ASP A 136 13.25 -19.83 3.28
C ASP A 136 12.84 -18.72 2.32
N SER A 137 11.91 -19.05 1.46
CA SER A 137 11.37 -18.14 0.45
C SER A 137 9.94 -18.49 0.14
N ASN A 138 9.05 -17.51 0.16
CA ASN A 138 7.68 -17.68 -0.26
C ASN A 138 7.13 -16.39 -0.89
N PRO A 139 6.91 -16.38 -2.22
CA PRO A 139 6.42 -15.20 -2.92
C PRO A 139 4.96 -14.82 -2.57
N ALA A 140 4.23 -15.68 -1.85
CA ALA A 140 2.87 -15.40 -1.42
C ALA A 140 2.76 -14.91 0.04
N ILE A 141 3.90 -14.69 0.71
CA ILE A 141 3.95 -14.09 2.06
C ILE A 141 4.69 -12.76 1.95
N HIS A 142 4.00 -11.68 2.23
CA HIS A 142 4.55 -10.33 2.15
C HIS A 142 4.49 -9.64 3.51
N LEU A 143 5.52 -8.87 3.82
CA LEU A 143 5.55 -8.03 5.01
C LEU A 143 5.82 -6.58 4.61
N MET A 144 5.13 -5.69 5.29
CA MET A 144 5.40 -4.25 5.31
C MET A 144 5.66 -3.85 6.76
N GLN A 145 6.67 -3.03 7.01
CA GLN A 145 6.95 -2.52 8.35
C GLN A 145 6.83 -1.01 8.40
N THR A 146 6.04 -0.51 9.34
CA THR A 146 5.95 0.92 9.63
C THR A 146 7.21 1.42 10.31
N ALA A 147 7.50 2.71 10.15
CA ALA A 147 8.56 3.36 10.90
C ALA A 147 8.28 3.29 12.42
N ARG A 148 9.34 3.19 13.21
CA ARG A 148 9.28 3.20 14.69
C ARG A 148 9.37 4.61 15.25
N THR A 149 8.73 5.57 14.62
CA THR A 149 8.74 6.96 15.04
C THR A 149 7.41 7.29 15.71
N PRO A 150 7.38 7.54 17.03
CA PRO A 150 6.15 7.95 17.69
C PRO A 150 5.74 9.35 17.23
N SER A 151 4.45 9.58 17.04
CA SER A 151 3.86 10.89 16.89
C SER A 151 2.93 11.12 18.08
N ILE A 152 3.19 12.19 18.84
CA ILE A 152 2.39 12.52 20.03
C ILE A 152 1.41 13.66 19.77
N HIS A 153 1.45 14.30 18.61
CA HIS A 153 0.68 15.50 18.35
C HIS A 153 -0.35 15.35 17.25
N ASP A 154 -0.04 14.59 16.19
CA ASP A 154 -0.92 14.52 15.01
C ASP A 154 -1.07 13.11 14.47
N ILE A 155 -2.30 12.80 14.05
CA ILE A 155 -2.57 11.62 13.21
C ILE A 155 -1.88 11.87 11.87
N GLN A 156 -1.06 10.92 11.43
CA GLN A 156 -0.37 11.01 10.15
C GLN A 156 -1.29 10.50 9.03
N ASP A 157 -1.35 11.23 7.92
CA ASP A 157 -2.10 10.83 6.72
C ASP A 157 -1.49 9.62 6.01
N ASP A 158 -0.20 9.37 6.23
CA ASP A 158 0.56 8.25 5.64
C ASP A 158 1.65 7.79 6.61
N VAL A 159 2.24 6.62 6.38
CA VAL A 159 3.37 6.13 7.18
C VAL A 159 4.61 7.01 6.95
N ILE A 160 5.39 7.21 8.01
CA ILE A 160 6.62 8.00 7.97
C ILE A 160 7.66 7.27 7.11
N ALA A 161 8.32 8.00 6.19
CA ALA A 161 9.23 7.41 5.21
C ALA A 161 10.51 6.84 5.84
N ASN A 162 11.08 7.53 6.83
CA ASN A 162 12.31 7.10 7.48
C ASN A 162 12.05 5.89 8.40
N GLY A 163 12.68 4.76 8.08
CA GLY A 163 12.47 3.48 8.78
C GLY A 163 11.24 2.69 8.33
N PHE A 164 10.60 3.11 7.26
CA PHE A 164 9.55 2.34 6.59
C PHE A 164 10.15 1.33 5.62
N TYR A 165 9.68 0.09 5.70
CA TYR A 165 9.95 -0.95 4.71
C TYR A 165 8.64 -1.22 3.94
N PRO A 166 8.61 -0.99 2.61
CA PRO A 166 7.44 -1.26 1.78
C PRO A 166 7.11 -2.75 1.76
N TRP A 167 6.01 -3.11 1.15
CA TRP A 167 5.66 -4.51 0.95
C TRP A 167 6.77 -5.26 0.22
N GLU A 168 7.24 -6.34 0.79
CA GLU A 168 8.26 -7.21 0.20
C GLU A 168 7.91 -8.68 0.44
N PRO A 169 8.17 -9.56 -0.55
CA PRO A 169 7.96 -10.99 -0.38
C PRO A 169 9.01 -11.59 0.54
N MET A 170 8.66 -12.70 1.20
CA MET A 170 9.58 -13.47 2.04
C MET A 170 10.74 -14.01 1.21
N LYS A 171 11.97 -13.61 1.55
CA LYS A 171 13.23 -14.04 0.94
C LYS A 171 14.35 -14.06 1.97
N PRO A 172 15.40 -14.89 1.80
CA PRO A 172 16.54 -14.91 2.71
C PRO A 172 17.18 -13.53 2.94
N GLU A 173 17.19 -12.68 1.90
CA GLU A 173 17.83 -11.38 1.93
C GLU A 173 17.10 -10.37 2.83
N ASN A 174 15.79 -10.54 3.04
CA ASN A 174 14.99 -9.60 3.79
C ASN A 174 14.38 -10.15 5.09
N ILE A 175 14.34 -11.46 5.28
CA ILE A 175 13.83 -12.09 6.51
C ILE A 175 14.48 -11.49 7.75
N GLY A 176 15.77 -11.14 7.70
CA GLY A 176 16.54 -10.68 8.86
C GLY A 176 15.96 -9.48 9.60
N HIS A 177 15.24 -8.60 8.93
CA HIS A 177 14.59 -7.43 9.56
C HIS A 177 13.10 -7.64 9.87
N TRP A 178 12.53 -8.79 9.52
CA TRP A 178 11.15 -9.10 9.86
C TRP A 178 11.01 -9.37 11.36
N SER A 179 9.85 -9.06 11.91
CA SER A 179 9.45 -9.56 13.24
C SER A 179 9.43 -11.08 13.23
N GLY A 180 10.11 -11.70 14.21
CA GLY A 180 10.11 -13.17 14.35
C GLY A 180 8.70 -13.73 14.57
N MET A 181 7.89 -13.06 15.40
CA MET A 181 6.49 -13.45 15.61
C MET A 181 5.69 -13.40 14.31
N SER A 182 5.82 -12.30 13.56
CA SER A 182 5.13 -12.13 12.28
C SER A 182 5.58 -13.14 11.24
N TYR A 183 6.88 -13.43 11.17
CA TYR A 183 7.46 -14.41 10.26
C TYR A 183 6.88 -15.81 10.49
N PHE A 184 6.97 -16.34 11.70
CA PHE A 184 6.47 -17.69 12.02
C PHE A 184 4.95 -17.76 11.88
N PHE A 185 4.23 -16.73 12.34
CA PHE A 185 2.78 -16.68 12.20
C PHE A 185 2.35 -16.74 10.72
N ALA A 186 2.94 -15.91 9.86
CA ALA A 186 2.58 -15.90 8.45
C ALA A 186 2.87 -17.23 7.75
N LYS A 187 4.00 -17.87 8.07
CA LYS A 187 4.33 -19.21 7.54
C LYS A 187 3.29 -20.25 7.94
N GLU A 188 2.93 -20.32 9.21
CA GLU A 188 1.95 -21.29 9.70
C GLU A 188 0.56 -21.03 9.12
N MET A 189 0.15 -19.78 8.98
CA MET A 189 -1.11 -19.42 8.34
C MET A 189 -1.13 -19.82 6.87
N TYR A 190 -0.04 -19.55 6.14
CA TYR A 190 0.09 -19.98 4.75
C TYR A 190 0.09 -21.50 4.63
N ARG A 191 0.85 -22.21 5.49
CA ARG A 191 0.90 -23.68 5.50
C ARG A 191 -0.48 -24.30 5.77
N ALA A 192 -1.26 -23.71 6.67
CA ALA A 192 -2.58 -24.21 7.05
C ALA A 192 -3.65 -23.95 5.99
N THR A 193 -3.54 -22.85 5.25
CA THR A 193 -4.63 -22.34 4.39
C THR A 193 -4.32 -22.33 2.89
N GLY A 194 -3.04 -22.27 2.51
CA GLY A 194 -2.60 -22.03 1.12
C GLY A 194 -2.95 -20.63 0.61
N VAL A 195 -3.41 -19.74 1.47
CA VAL A 195 -3.84 -18.38 1.12
C VAL A 195 -2.67 -17.41 1.26
N PRO A 196 -2.44 -16.48 0.31
CA PRO A 196 -1.44 -15.45 0.47
C PRO A 196 -1.60 -14.68 1.78
N GLN A 197 -0.47 -14.32 2.41
CA GLN A 197 -0.44 -13.63 3.70
C GLN A 197 0.22 -12.26 3.54
N GLY A 198 -0.46 -11.23 4.00
CA GLY A 198 0.08 -9.87 4.11
C GLY A 198 0.22 -9.48 5.57
N ILE A 199 1.42 -9.10 5.98
CA ILE A 199 1.71 -8.65 7.33
C ILE A 199 2.00 -7.15 7.32
N ILE A 200 1.26 -6.41 8.12
CA ILE A 200 1.57 -5.01 8.44
C ILE A 200 2.16 -5.01 9.84
N ASN A 201 3.49 -4.92 9.95
CA ASN A 201 4.14 -4.84 11.25
C ASN A 201 4.20 -3.39 11.73
N CYS A 202 3.51 -3.12 12.83
CA CYS A 202 3.50 -1.84 13.53
C CYS A 202 3.85 -2.10 15.00
N SER A 203 5.14 -2.32 15.29
CA SER A 203 5.63 -2.64 16.63
C SER A 203 6.73 -1.68 17.05
N MET A 204 6.85 -1.45 18.36
CA MET A 204 7.86 -0.57 18.92
C MET A 204 8.34 -1.12 20.28
N GLY A 205 9.58 -1.63 20.32
CA GLY A 205 10.19 -2.10 21.55
C GLY A 205 10.32 -0.97 22.57
N GLY A 206 10.05 -1.30 23.86
CA GLY A 206 10.10 -0.31 24.96
C GLY A 206 8.89 0.61 25.05
N SER A 207 7.84 0.42 24.23
CA SER A 207 6.62 1.19 24.33
C SER A 207 5.74 0.73 25.50
N ASP A 208 5.09 1.67 26.19
CA ASP A 208 4.09 1.40 27.22
C ASP A 208 2.71 1.16 26.59
N ILE A 209 1.84 0.46 27.31
CA ILE A 209 0.47 0.17 26.84
C ILE A 209 -0.31 1.44 26.48
N ILE A 210 -0.07 2.51 27.18
CA ILE A 210 -0.73 3.81 26.98
C ILE A 210 -0.49 4.37 25.56
N GLN A 211 0.66 4.07 24.95
CA GLN A 211 1.00 4.51 23.58
C GLN A 211 0.19 3.81 22.49
N TRP A 212 -0.51 2.73 22.85
CA TRP A 212 -1.36 1.96 21.96
C TRP A 212 -2.86 2.20 22.19
N MET A 213 -3.20 3.10 23.12
CA MET A 213 -4.58 3.42 23.45
C MET A 213 -5.04 4.67 22.68
N PRO A 214 -6.31 4.70 22.22
CA PRO A 214 -6.89 5.90 21.64
C PRO A 214 -6.89 7.07 22.64
N MET A 215 -6.66 8.29 22.16
CA MET A 215 -6.56 9.48 23.01
C MET A 215 -7.86 9.75 23.80
N ASP A 216 -9.01 9.54 23.19
CA ASP A 216 -10.32 9.68 23.86
C ASP A 216 -10.48 8.70 25.04
N THR A 217 -9.92 7.51 24.95
CA THR A 217 -9.86 6.55 26.06
C THR A 217 -8.96 7.04 27.19
N LEU A 218 -7.80 7.63 26.84
CA LEU A 218 -6.86 8.16 27.83
C LEU A 218 -7.42 9.37 28.60
N MET A 219 -8.25 10.17 27.95
CA MET A 219 -8.81 11.38 28.55
C MET A 219 -9.92 11.10 29.58
N VAL A 220 -10.41 9.88 29.67
CA VAL A 220 -11.47 9.46 30.63
C VAL A 220 -10.94 8.52 31.73
N MET A 221 -9.65 8.20 31.73
CA MET A 221 -8.94 7.46 32.78
C MET A 221 -8.35 8.41 33.83
#